data_acc9770acd4e3a91ffcbf42805fbb992
#
_entry.id   acc9770acd4e3a91ffcbf42805fbb992
#
_cell.length_a   1.000
_cell.length_b   1.000
_cell.length_c   1.000
_cell.angle_alpha   90.00
_cell.angle_beta   90.00
_cell.angle_gamma   90.00
#
_symmetry.space_group_name_H-M   'P 1'
#
loop_
_entity.id
_entity.type
_entity.pdbx_description
1 polymer ?
#
loop_
_entity_poly.entity_id
_entity_poly.type
_entity_poly.pdbx_seq_one_letter_code
_entity_poly.pdbx_strand_id
1 'polypeptide(L)'
;MTLFKDIIELLHNNDCVILPGFGAFVLKSKAASIRGNEFIPPAKYVSFNSMLKENDGLLVKYISEIRKISYKKALIILEDEVNSLNKKLSKDLLVEIPSLGIFELKNESTLYFNPDLSVNYDSSSFGLKSFLKEPMLKIIKKESSKESPTVTNYLLRNAAIFISVIGLSYFGYFNYSNYIDTEKLKNIAIAQDQILQNVQAATFNLGELPAINL
;
A
#
# COMPACT_ATOMS: atom_id res chain seq x y z
N MET A 1 -17.24 -34.53 -7.60
CA MET A 1 -17.08 -33.15 -7.08
C MET A 1 -17.32 -32.15 -8.23
N THR A 2 -18.58 -31.81 -8.48
CA THR A 2 -18.96 -30.86 -9.53
C THR A 2 -18.74 -29.40 -9.07
N LEU A 3 -18.87 -29.12 -7.77
CA LEU A 3 -18.73 -27.79 -7.20
C LEU A 3 -17.38 -27.11 -7.52
N PHE A 4 -16.27 -27.82 -7.39
CA PHE A 4 -14.97 -27.22 -7.65
C PHE A 4 -14.70 -26.95 -9.14
N LYS A 5 -15.37 -27.70 -10.04
CA LYS A 5 -15.36 -27.37 -11.47
C LYS A 5 -16.08 -26.06 -11.73
N ASP A 6 -17.23 -25.86 -11.07
CA ASP A 6 -18.01 -24.61 -11.17
C ASP A 6 -17.19 -23.42 -10.65
N ILE A 7 -16.45 -23.59 -9.55
CA ILE A 7 -15.55 -22.57 -9.00
C ILE A 7 -14.38 -22.25 -9.97
N ILE A 8 -13.74 -23.27 -10.54
CA ILE A 8 -12.66 -23.10 -11.51
C ILE A 8 -13.14 -22.33 -12.74
N GLU A 9 -14.31 -22.66 -13.26
CA GLU A 9 -14.89 -21.96 -14.40
C GLU A 9 -15.19 -20.49 -14.11
N LEU A 10 -15.71 -20.21 -12.91
CA LEU A 10 -15.93 -18.83 -12.47
C LEU A 10 -14.61 -18.06 -12.29
N LEU A 11 -13.54 -18.69 -11.84
CA LEU A 11 -12.23 -18.05 -11.64
C LEU A 11 -11.57 -17.65 -12.97
N HIS A 12 -11.95 -18.20 -14.11
CA HIS A 12 -11.47 -17.73 -15.41
C HIS A 12 -12.00 -16.32 -15.77
N ASN A 13 -13.15 -15.94 -15.20
CA ASN A 13 -13.82 -14.68 -15.51
C ASN A 13 -13.91 -13.72 -14.29
N ASN A 14 -13.55 -14.19 -13.09
CA ASN A 14 -13.68 -13.44 -11.86
C ASN A 14 -12.39 -13.60 -11.02
N ASP A 15 -11.90 -12.51 -10.47
CA ASP A 15 -10.70 -12.54 -9.62
C ASP A 15 -10.97 -13.08 -8.20
N CYS A 16 -12.25 -13.25 -7.82
CA CYS A 16 -12.66 -13.77 -6.53
C CYS A 16 -13.95 -14.60 -6.66
N VAL A 17 -13.98 -15.77 -6.05
CA VAL A 17 -15.17 -16.63 -5.94
C VAL A 17 -15.33 -17.07 -4.48
N ILE A 18 -16.42 -16.66 -3.86
CA ILE A 18 -16.72 -17.00 -2.47
C ILE A 18 -17.51 -18.31 -2.43
N LEU A 19 -17.01 -19.25 -1.61
CA LEU A 19 -17.77 -20.43 -1.19
C LEU A 19 -18.38 -20.14 0.17
N PRO A 20 -19.70 -19.86 0.23
CA PRO A 20 -20.36 -19.42 1.46
C PRO A 20 -20.14 -20.39 2.63
N GLY A 21 -19.81 -19.85 3.80
CA GLY A 21 -19.55 -20.62 5.01
C GLY A 21 -18.17 -21.29 5.07
N PHE A 22 -17.39 -21.30 3.97
CA PHE A 22 -16.06 -21.92 3.93
C PHE A 22 -14.94 -20.88 3.76
N GLY A 23 -14.99 -20.06 2.71
CA GLY A 23 -14.00 -19.05 2.39
C GLY A 23 -14.03 -18.65 0.93
N ALA A 24 -13.05 -17.84 0.49
CA ALA A 24 -12.97 -17.34 -0.88
C ALA A 24 -11.69 -17.81 -1.59
N PHE A 25 -11.83 -18.17 -2.85
CA PHE A 25 -10.74 -18.38 -3.78
C PHE A 25 -10.45 -17.05 -4.49
N VAL A 26 -9.23 -16.55 -4.35
CA VAL A 26 -8.82 -15.23 -4.86
C VAL A 26 -7.65 -15.39 -5.79
N LEU A 27 -7.72 -14.83 -6.99
CA LEU A 27 -6.62 -14.84 -7.93
C LEU A 27 -5.57 -13.79 -7.55
N LYS A 28 -4.32 -14.23 -7.49
CA LYS A 28 -3.15 -13.36 -7.28
C LYS A 28 -2.32 -13.33 -8.55
N SER A 29 -2.06 -12.13 -9.04
CA SER A 29 -1.24 -11.91 -10.22
C SER A 29 0.25 -12.01 -9.88
N LYS A 30 0.99 -12.66 -10.75
CA LYS A 30 2.44 -12.71 -10.75
C LYS A 30 2.93 -12.08 -12.05
N ALA A 31 3.68 -11.00 -11.93
CA ALA A 31 4.23 -10.30 -13.09
C ALA A 31 5.24 -11.19 -13.84
N ALA A 32 5.40 -10.92 -15.14
CA ALA A 32 6.50 -11.50 -15.92
C ALA A 32 7.82 -11.21 -15.23
N SER A 33 8.74 -12.16 -15.28
CA SER A 33 10.04 -12.04 -14.64
C SER A 33 11.14 -12.71 -15.46
N ILE A 34 12.37 -12.27 -15.23
CA ILE A 34 13.55 -12.85 -15.87
C ILE A 34 14.43 -13.42 -14.76
N ARG A 35 14.76 -14.69 -14.86
CA ARG A 35 15.68 -15.39 -13.96
C ARG A 35 16.90 -15.85 -14.76
N GLY A 36 18.02 -15.12 -14.61
CA GLY A 36 19.18 -15.37 -15.47
C GLY A 36 18.82 -15.20 -16.94
N ASN A 37 18.82 -16.28 -17.70
CA ASN A 37 18.49 -16.30 -19.13
C ASN A 37 17.04 -16.78 -19.41
N GLU A 38 16.28 -17.13 -18.38
CA GLU A 38 14.92 -17.63 -18.51
C GLU A 38 13.91 -16.49 -18.39
N PHE A 39 13.06 -16.35 -19.39
CA PHE A 39 11.92 -15.45 -19.42
C PHE A 39 10.68 -16.20 -18.96
N ILE A 40 10.12 -15.78 -17.84
CA ILE A 40 8.93 -16.37 -17.23
C ILE A 40 7.74 -15.45 -17.53
N PRO A 41 6.69 -15.93 -18.20
CA PRO A 41 5.51 -15.11 -18.52
C PRO A 41 4.73 -14.73 -17.25
N PRO A 42 3.82 -13.75 -17.35
CA PRO A 42 2.90 -13.44 -16.28
C PRO A 42 1.94 -14.59 -16.05
N ALA A 43 1.45 -14.71 -14.83
CA ALA A 43 0.52 -15.76 -14.44
C ALA A 43 -0.42 -15.27 -13.34
N LYS A 44 -1.61 -15.86 -13.25
CA LYS A 44 -2.49 -15.76 -12.10
C LYS A 44 -2.60 -17.12 -11.43
N TYR A 45 -2.47 -17.15 -10.12
CA TYR A 45 -2.63 -18.36 -9.31
C TYR A 45 -3.67 -18.15 -8.23
N VAL A 46 -4.30 -19.24 -7.82
CA VAL A 46 -5.33 -19.22 -6.78
C VAL A 46 -4.68 -19.08 -5.40
N SER A 47 -5.27 -18.26 -4.57
CA SER A 47 -5.01 -18.16 -3.14
C SER A 47 -6.34 -18.35 -2.40
N PHE A 48 -6.32 -18.83 -1.19
CA PHE A 48 -7.52 -19.00 -0.38
C PHE A 48 -7.54 -18.02 0.79
N ASN A 49 -8.73 -17.44 1.04
CA ASN A 49 -8.98 -16.57 2.19
C ASN A 49 -10.14 -17.13 3.02
N SER A 50 -9.82 -17.67 4.19
CA SER A 50 -10.81 -18.26 5.12
C SER A 50 -11.68 -17.23 5.85
N MET A 51 -11.37 -15.93 5.75
CA MET A 51 -12.15 -14.87 6.41
C MET A 51 -13.35 -14.42 5.56
N LEU A 52 -13.28 -14.56 4.25
CA LEU A 52 -14.35 -14.16 3.32
C LEU A 52 -15.35 -15.31 3.17
N LYS A 53 -16.33 -15.39 4.06
CA LYS A 53 -17.34 -16.45 4.10
C LYS A 53 -18.75 -16.00 3.75
N GLU A 54 -18.96 -14.69 3.66
CA GLU A 54 -20.26 -14.13 3.36
C GLU A 54 -20.64 -14.37 1.89
N ASN A 55 -21.88 -14.77 1.67
CA ASN A 55 -22.39 -15.07 0.34
C ASN A 55 -22.56 -13.79 -0.49
N ASP A 56 -21.79 -13.62 -1.55
CA ASP A 56 -21.94 -12.53 -2.52
C ASP A 56 -22.97 -12.81 -3.62
N GLY A 57 -23.50 -14.02 -3.65
CA GLY A 57 -24.49 -14.48 -4.61
C GLY A 57 -23.91 -14.99 -5.93
N LEU A 58 -22.64 -14.76 -6.25
CA LEU A 58 -22.04 -15.12 -7.54
C LEU A 58 -22.11 -16.63 -7.81
N LEU A 59 -21.56 -17.43 -6.90
CA LEU A 59 -21.51 -18.89 -7.06
C LEU A 59 -22.91 -19.52 -6.98
N VAL A 60 -23.78 -19.05 -6.08
CA VAL A 60 -25.15 -19.54 -5.94
C VAL A 60 -25.96 -19.29 -7.21
N LYS A 61 -25.84 -18.06 -7.75
CA LYS A 61 -26.50 -17.68 -9.00
C LYS A 61 -26.03 -18.54 -10.16
N TYR A 62 -24.71 -18.69 -10.33
CA TYR A 62 -24.12 -19.53 -11.36
C TYR A 62 -24.62 -20.97 -11.32
N ILE A 63 -24.63 -21.61 -10.13
CA ILE A 63 -25.15 -22.97 -9.96
C ILE A 63 -26.65 -23.05 -10.28
N SER A 64 -27.43 -22.04 -9.86
CA SER A 64 -28.86 -22.00 -10.12
C SER A 64 -29.16 -21.95 -11.62
N GLU A 65 -28.40 -21.18 -12.38
CA GLU A 65 -28.54 -21.03 -13.84
C GLU A 65 -28.11 -22.29 -14.58
N ILE A 66 -26.93 -22.84 -14.27
CA ILE A 66 -26.41 -24.03 -14.98
C ILE A 66 -27.24 -25.27 -14.69
N ARG A 67 -27.66 -25.47 -13.43
CA ARG A 67 -28.46 -26.62 -13.03
C ARG A 67 -29.97 -26.43 -13.22
N LYS A 68 -30.40 -25.24 -13.69
CA LYS A 68 -31.80 -24.84 -13.89
C LYS A 68 -32.66 -25.09 -12.64
N ILE A 69 -32.16 -24.69 -11.48
CA ILE A 69 -32.83 -24.82 -10.19
C ILE A 69 -33.02 -23.44 -9.55
N SER A 70 -33.92 -23.34 -8.56
CA SER A 70 -34.11 -22.07 -7.85
C SER A 70 -32.87 -21.70 -7.03
N TYR A 71 -32.64 -20.40 -6.85
CA TYR A 71 -31.55 -19.84 -6.03
C TYR A 71 -31.51 -20.49 -4.63
N LYS A 72 -32.69 -20.61 -3.98
CA LYS A 72 -32.80 -21.24 -2.67
C LYS A 72 -32.33 -22.70 -2.68
N LYS A 73 -32.66 -23.46 -3.74
CA LYS A 73 -32.22 -24.85 -3.87
C LYS A 73 -30.71 -24.93 -4.12
N ALA A 74 -30.14 -24.00 -4.91
CA ALA A 74 -28.71 -23.93 -5.14
C ALA A 74 -27.94 -23.63 -3.85
N LEU A 75 -28.47 -22.74 -3.00
CA LEU A 75 -27.87 -22.41 -1.71
C LEU A 75 -27.81 -23.63 -0.78
N ILE A 76 -28.92 -24.39 -0.66
CA ILE A 76 -28.95 -25.60 0.14
C ILE A 76 -27.93 -26.63 -0.35
N ILE A 77 -27.81 -26.82 -1.66
CA ILE A 77 -26.81 -27.73 -2.23
C ILE A 77 -25.39 -27.29 -1.86
N LEU A 78 -25.11 -25.97 -1.93
CA LEU A 78 -23.80 -25.43 -1.52
C LEU A 78 -23.51 -25.67 -0.04
N GLU A 79 -24.48 -25.43 0.84
CA GLU A 79 -24.34 -25.69 2.26
C GLU A 79 -24.03 -27.17 2.55
N ASP A 80 -24.72 -28.10 1.87
CA ASP A 80 -24.47 -29.53 1.99
C ASP A 80 -23.06 -29.94 1.49
N GLU A 81 -22.62 -29.37 0.37
CA GLU A 81 -21.27 -29.62 -0.17
C GLU A 81 -20.18 -29.07 0.78
N VAL A 82 -20.37 -27.88 1.37
CA VAL A 82 -19.46 -27.30 2.36
C VAL A 82 -19.41 -28.16 3.62
N ASN A 83 -20.56 -28.61 4.11
CA ASN A 83 -20.61 -29.51 5.27
C ASN A 83 -19.88 -30.84 4.99
N SER A 84 -20.03 -31.36 3.78
CA SER A 84 -19.34 -32.57 3.34
C SER A 84 -17.82 -32.35 3.25
N LEU A 85 -17.39 -31.19 2.74
CA LEU A 85 -15.99 -30.80 2.67
C LEU A 85 -15.37 -30.67 4.07
N ASN A 86 -16.04 -29.97 4.97
CA ASN A 86 -15.59 -29.81 6.36
C ASN A 86 -15.46 -31.18 7.08
N LYS A 87 -16.42 -32.09 6.88
CA LYS A 87 -16.34 -33.45 7.42
C LYS A 87 -15.13 -34.23 6.88
N LYS A 88 -14.85 -34.10 5.58
CA LYS A 88 -13.66 -34.71 4.97
C LYS A 88 -12.38 -34.14 5.55
N LEU A 89 -12.27 -32.80 5.63
CA LEU A 89 -11.11 -32.14 6.21
C LEU A 89 -10.86 -32.55 7.67
N SER A 90 -11.91 -32.67 8.48
CA SER A 90 -11.77 -33.10 9.87
C SER A 90 -11.35 -34.57 10.00
N LYS A 91 -11.72 -35.42 9.02
CA LYS A 91 -11.39 -36.87 9.04
C LYS A 91 -10.00 -37.13 8.45
N ASP A 92 -9.74 -36.57 7.27
CA ASP A 92 -8.58 -36.92 6.44
C ASP A 92 -7.41 -35.94 6.65
N LEU A 93 -7.64 -34.81 7.31
CA LEU A 93 -6.71 -33.71 7.57
C LEU A 93 -6.12 -33.07 6.29
N LEU A 94 -6.31 -33.68 5.14
CA LEU A 94 -5.82 -33.25 3.84
C LEU A 94 -6.87 -33.57 2.77
N VAL A 95 -7.19 -32.56 1.97
CA VAL A 95 -8.12 -32.70 0.83
C VAL A 95 -7.49 -32.05 -0.40
N GLU A 96 -7.20 -32.87 -1.40
CA GLU A 96 -6.72 -32.42 -2.70
C GLU A 96 -7.90 -32.10 -3.62
N ILE A 97 -7.83 -30.93 -4.25
CA ILE A 97 -8.78 -30.47 -5.25
C ILE A 97 -8.02 -30.22 -6.55
N PRO A 98 -8.21 -31.05 -7.56
CA PRO A 98 -7.50 -30.95 -8.83
C PRO A 98 -7.62 -29.53 -9.43
N SER A 99 -6.51 -29.02 -9.93
CA SER A 99 -6.37 -27.69 -10.53
C SER A 99 -6.54 -26.49 -9.61
N LEU A 100 -6.98 -26.66 -8.37
CA LEU A 100 -7.03 -25.58 -7.37
C LEU A 100 -5.87 -25.69 -6.39
N GLY A 101 -5.67 -26.86 -5.78
CA GLY A 101 -4.63 -27.08 -4.79
C GLY A 101 -5.05 -28.04 -3.67
N ILE A 102 -4.34 -27.98 -2.56
CA ILE A 102 -4.50 -28.87 -1.43
C ILE A 102 -4.86 -28.07 -0.20
N PHE A 103 -5.93 -28.48 0.48
CA PHE A 103 -6.25 -28.04 1.82
C PHE A 103 -5.66 -28.98 2.85
N GLU A 104 -5.00 -28.43 3.85
CA GLU A 104 -4.41 -29.15 4.98
C GLU A 104 -4.92 -28.51 6.28
N LEU A 105 -5.49 -29.35 7.17
CA LEU A 105 -5.92 -28.92 8.50
C LEU A 105 -4.80 -29.23 9.50
N LYS A 106 -4.17 -28.17 10.06
CA LYS A 106 -3.15 -28.30 11.10
C LYS A 106 -3.72 -27.95 12.47
N ASN A 107 -3.29 -28.68 13.49
CA ASN A 107 -3.66 -28.44 14.89
C ASN A 107 -5.18 -28.31 15.11
N GLU A 108 -5.99 -29.13 14.44
CA GLU A 108 -7.44 -29.22 14.53
C GLU A 108 -8.26 -27.95 14.22
N SER A 109 -7.59 -26.80 13.95
CA SER A 109 -8.29 -25.53 13.79
C SER A 109 -7.74 -24.62 12.68
N THR A 110 -6.50 -24.81 12.24
CA THR A 110 -5.89 -23.92 11.26
C THR A 110 -5.89 -24.54 9.87
N LEU A 111 -6.66 -23.97 8.97
CA LEU A 111 -6.77 -24.41 7.58
C LEU A 111 -5.68 -23.72 6.73
N TYR A 112 -4.79 -24.53 6.17
CA TYR A 112 -3.79 -24.11 5.19
C TYR A 112 -4.24 -24.50 3.80
N PHE A 113 -3.90 -23.64 2.83
CA PHE A 113 -4.16 -23.91 1.42
C PHE A 113 -2.85 -23.80 0.66
N ASN A 114 -2.48 -24.85 -0.06
CA ASN A 114 -1.34 -24.89 -0.95
C ASN A 114 -1.86 -24.92 -2.39
N PRO A 115 -1.69 -23.83 -3.18
CA PRO A 115 -2.24 -23.75 -4.53
C PRO A 115 -1.52 -24.66 -5.52
N ASP A 116 -2.25 -25.14 -6.52
CA ASP A 116 -1.66 -25.80 -7.69
C ASP A 116 -1.09 -24.72 -8.62
N LEU A 117 0.24 -24.58 -8.60
CA LEU A 117 0.96 -23.62 -9.43
C LEU A 117 1.15 -24.07 -10.89
N SER A 118 0.72 -25.28 -11.25
CA SER A 118 0.77 -25.77 -12.63
C SER A 118 -0.30 -25.15 -13.51
N VAL A 119 -1.36 -24.63 -12.90
CA VAL A 119 -2.50 -23.99 -13.59
C VAL A 119 -2.33 -22.47 -13.59
N ASN A 120 -2.37 -21.89 -14.79
CA ASN A 120 -2.39 -20.45 -14.98
C ASN A 120 -3.81 -19.98 -15.27
N TYR A 121 -4.38 -19.18 -14.38
CA TYR A 121 -5.73 -18.59 -14.52
C TYR A 121 -5.74 -17.27 -15.30
N ASP A 122 -4.57 -16.80 -15.77
CA ASP A 122 -4.49 -15.58 -16.57
C ASP A 122 -4.81 -15.85 -18.03
N SER A 123 -6.04 -15.53 -18.46
CA SER A 123 -6.47 -15.70 -19.84
C SER A 123 -5.65 -14.85 -20.82
N SER A 124 -5.09 -13.72 -20.36
CA SER A 124 -4.28 -12.83 -21.21
C SER A 124 -2.90 -13.41 -21.52
N SER A 125 -2.41 -14.30 -20.70
CA SER A 125 -1.13 -15.00 -20.88
C SER A 125 -1.28 -16.45 -21.33
N PHE A 126 -2.48 -16.85 -21.75
CA PHE A 126 -2.74 -18.21 -22.21
C PHE A 126 -1.85 -18.58 -23.41
N GLY A 127 -1.23 -19.75 -23.32
CA GLY A 127 -0.32 -20.25 -24.37
C GLY A 127 1.12 -19.72 -24.29
N LEU A 128 1.38 -18.72 -23.44
CA LEU A 128 2.75 -18.29 -23.19
C LEU A 128 3.47 -19.33 -22.33
N LYS A 129 4.68 -19.69 -22.77
CA LYS A 129 5.57 -20.61 -22.00
C LYS A 129 6.83 -19.87 -21.64
N SER A 130 7.48 -20.29 -20.54
CA SER A 130 8.84 -19.84 -20.27
C SER A 130 9.80 -20.27 -21.38
N PHE A 131 10.73 -19.41 -21.72
CA PHE A 131 11.74 -19.70 -22.74
C PHE A 131 13.11 -19.18 -22.30
N LEU A 132 14.13 -19.91 -22.72
CA LEU A 132 15.51 -19.53 -22.51
C LEU A 132 16.00 -18.70 -23.70
N LYS A 133 16.59 -17.55 -23.40
CA LYS A 133 17.29 -16.74 -24.38
C LYS A 133 18.63 -16.31 -23.82
N GLU A 134 19.68 -16.62 -24.56
CA GLU A 134 21.00 -16.12 -24.21
C GLU A 134 21.00 -14.58 -24.21
N PRO A 135 21.67 -13.94 -23.23
CA PRO A 135 21.81 -12.51 -23.24
C PRO A 135 22.49 -12.10 -24.56
N MET A 136 21.87 -11.22 -25.30
CA MET A 136 22.58 -10.59 -26.40
C MET A 136 23.79 -9.91 -25.77
N LEU A 137 24.97 -10.44 -26.01
CA LEU A 137 26.18 -9.68 -25.77
C LEU A 137 26.00 -8.38 -26.57
N LYS A 138 25.70 -7.29 -25.86
CA LYS A 138 25.89 -6.00 -26.46
C LYS A 138 27.36 -5.99 -26.85
N ILE A 139 27.62 -6.21 -28.14
CA ILE A 139 28.88 -5.75 -28.71
C ILE A 139 28.79 -4.23 -28.49
N ILE A 140 29.30 -3.79 -27.36
CA ILE A 140 29.61 -2.38 -27.17
C ILE A 140 30.67 -2.13 -28.24
N LYS A 141 30.22 -1.77 -29.46
CA LYS A 141 31.05 -0.96 -30.31
C LYS A 141 31.44 0.19 -29.38
N LYS A 142 32.65 0.11 -28.87
CA LYS A 142 33.32 1.20 -28.22
C LYS A 142 33.42 2.27 -29.33
N GLU A 143 32.29 2.95 -29.58
CA GLU A 143 32.40 4.27 -30.21
C GLU A 143 33.29 5.02 -29.25
N SER A 144 34.50 5.28 -29.73
CA SER A 144 35.41 6.22 -29.12
C SER A 144 34.67 7.56 -29.03
N SER A 145 33.77 7.65 -28.05
CA SER A 145 33.28 8.95 -27.63
C SER A 145 34.47 9.65 -27.03
N LYS A 146 34.97 10.65 -27.79
CA LYS A 146 35.84 11.65 -27.22
C LYS A 146 35.29 12.01 -25.85
N GLU A 147 36.00 11.60 -24.82
CA GLU A 147 35.72 12.02 -23.45
C GLU A 147 35.80 13.54 -23.43
N SER A 148 34.65 14.18 -23.51
CA SER A 148 34.54 15.54 -23.02
C SER A 148 34.67 15.47 -21.50
N PRO A 149 35.51 16.25 -20.87
CA PRO A 149 35.71 16.22 -19.44
C PRO A 149 34.48 16.80 -18.74
N THR A 150 33.52 15.95 -18.41
CA THR A 150 32.29 16.34 -17.70
C THR A 150 32.46 16.41 -16.19
N VAL A 151 33.67 16.18 -15.67
CA VAL A 151 33.92 16.19 -14.21
C VAL A 151 33.83 17.61 -13.63
N THR A 152 34.19 18.63 -14.39
CA THR A 152 34.17 20.02 -13.95
C THR A 152 32.78 20.59 -13.72
N ASN A 153 31.80 20.16 -14.50
CA ASN A 153 30.44 20.71 -14.38
C ASN A 153 29.67 20.19 -13.15
N TYR A 154 29.99 19.01 -12.63
CA TYR A 154 29.35 18.47 -11.45
C TYR A 154 29.83 19.18 -10.17
N LEU A 155 31.11 19.43 -10.06
CA LEU A 155 31.69 20.17 -8.93
C LEU A 155 31.23 21.63 -8.90
N LEU A 156 31.18 22.30 -10.05
CA LEU A 156 30.67 23.67 -10.15
C LEU A 156 29.19 23.78 -9.83
N ARG A 157 28.37 22.83 -10.24
CA ARG A 157 26.94 22.82 -9.95
C ARG A 157 26.67 22.60 -8.48
N ASN A 158 27.42 21.72 -7.82
CA ASN A 158 27.29 21.47 -6.39
C ASN A 158 27.82 22.67 -5.58
N ALA A 159 28.92 23.31 -6.00
CA ALA A 159 29.42 24.52 -5.36
C ALA A 159 28.38 25.65 -5.39
N ALA A 160 27.67 25.84 -6.51
CA ALA A 160 26.61 26.84 -6.62
C ALA A 160 25.48 26.61 -5.63
N ILE A 161 25.08 25.33 -5.40
CA ILE A 161 24.06 24.97 -4.43
C ILE A 161 24.53 25.29 -3.00
N PHE A 162 25.79 24.98 -2.64
CA PHE A 162 26.32 25.31 -1.31
C PHE A 162 26.38 26.82 -1.07
N ILE A 163 26.85 27.60 -2.06
CA ILE A 163 26.89 29.06 -1.96
C ILE A 163 25.51 29.67 -1.81
N SER A 164 24.48 29.15 -2.53
CA SER A 164 23.11 29.63 -2.41
C SER A 164 22.49 29.31 -1.05
N VAL A 165 22.74 28.13 -0.49
CA VAL A 165 22.25 27.74 0.84
C VAL A 165 22.89 28.60 1.92
N ILE A 166 24.21 28.83 1.86
CA ILE A 166 24.92 29.71 2.81
C ILE A 166 24.42 31.15 2.69
N GLY A 167 24.23 31.66 1.47
CA GLY A 167 23.70 33.00 1.20
C GLY A 167 22.27 33.17 1.78
N LEU A 168 21.40 32.23 1.55
CA LEU A 168 20.02 32.25 2.09
C LEU A 168 20.01 32.15 3.64
N SER A 169 20.87 31.33 4.21
CA SER A 169 21.00 31.21 5.66
C SER A 169 21.51 32.51 6.30
N TYR A 170 22.52 33.15 5.68
CA TYR A 170 23.04 34.45 6.15
C TYR A 170 21.98 35.53 6.02
N PHE A 171 21.29 35.60 4.90
CA PHE A 171 20.21 36.57 4.68
C PHE A 171 19.04 36.37 5.67
N GLY A 172 18.66 35.13 5.92
CA GLY A 172 17.65 34.80 6.92
C GLY A 172 18.09 35.21 8.33
N TYR A 173 19.34 34.92 8.71
CA TYR A 173 19.90 35.32 10.01
C TYR A 173 19.94 36.84 10.16
N PHE A 174 20.39 37.57 9.14
CA PHE A 174 20.48 39.01 9.17
C PHE A 174 19.11 39.70 9.31
N ASN A 175 18.10 39.21 8.59
CA ASN A 175 16.74 39.72 8.71
C ASN A 175 16.12 39.37 10.09
N TYR A 176 16.38 38.18 10.60
CA TYR A 176 15.91 37.77 11.92
C TYR A 176 16.53 38.60 13.06
N SER A 177 17.84 38.87 12.98
CA SER A 177 18.56 39.75 13.93
C SER A 177 17.97 41.16 13.95
N ASN A 178 17.78 41.75 12.77
CA ASN A 178 17.18 43.09 12.65
C ASN A 178 15.72 43.13 13.20
N TYR A 179 14.95 42.07 13.00
CA TYR A 179 13.58 41.96 13.51
C TYR A 179 13.56 41.94 15.06
N ILE A 180 14.41 41.14 15.67
CA ILE A 180 14.53 41.06 17.15
C ILE A 180 14.96 42.39 17.77
N ASP A 181 15.90 43.09 17.12
CA ASP A 181 16.37 44.38 17.64
C ASP A 181 15.28 45.47 17.55
N THR A 182 14.49 45.48 16.50
CA THR A 182 13.34 46.41 16.37
C THR A 182 12.24 46.12 17.37
N GLU A 183 11.96 44.86 17.69
CA GLU A 183 11.00 44.46 18.72
C GLU A 183 11.48 44.84 20.14
N LYS A 184 12.74 44.65 20.43
CA LYS A 184 13.34 45.09 21.71
C LYS A 184 13.26 46.62 21.91
N LEU A 185 13.57 47.38 20.85
CA LEU A 185 13.46 48.84 20.90
C LEU A 185 12.02 49.29 21.11
N LYS A 186 11.02 48.67 20.46
CA LYS A 186 9.59 48.95 20.72
C LYS A 186 9.19 48.64 22.15
N ASN A 187 9.59 47.53 22.69
CA ASN A 187 9.25 47.12 24.04
C ASN A 187 9.91 48.06 25.10
N ILE A 188 11.13 48.54 24.85
CA ILE A 188 11.80 49.55 25.70
C ILE A 188 11.04 50.89 25.65
N ALA A 189 10.63 51.32 24.46
CA ALA A 189 9.86 52.56 24.31
C ALA A 189 8.50 52.51 25.03
N ILE A 190 7.77 51.41 24.94
CA ILE A 190 6.51 51.19 25.65
C ILE A 190 6.71 51.18 27.18
N ALA A 191 7.79 50.52 27.65
CA ALA A 191 8.13 50.51 29.08
C ALA A 191 8.49 51.90 29.60
N GLN A 192 9.22 52.69 28.83
CA GLN A 192 9.51 54.11 29.17
C GLN A 192 8.27 55.00 29.28
N ASP A 193 7.31 54.85 28.31
CA ASP A 193 6.04 55.57 28.33
C ASP A 193 5.20 55.19 29.55
N GLN A 194 5.15 53.92 29.92
CA GLN A 194 4.45 53.46 31.11
C GLN A 194 5.09 53.99 32.41
N ILE A 195 6.38 54.06 32.48
CA ILE A 195 7.10 54.64 33.63
C ILE A 195 6.80 56.15 33.72
N LEU A 196 6.84 56.89 32.61
CA LEU A 196 6.53 58.31 32.55
C LEU A 196 5.08 58.56 33.00
N GLN A 197 4.10 57.81 32.52
CA GLN A 197 2.71 57.92 32.94
C GLN A 197 2.53 57.66 34.44
N ASN A 198 3.20 56.62 34.99
CA ASN A 198 3.15 56.31 36.40
C ASN A 198 3.76 57.39 37.26
N VAL A 199 4.89 57.98 36.82
CA VAL A 199 5.55 59.10 37.51
C VAL A 199 4.66 60.37 37.51
N GLN A 200 4.01 60.69 36.37
CA GLN A 200 3.10 61.79 36.25
C GLN A 200 1.84 61.60 37.14
N ALA A 201 1.29 60.40 37.19
CA ALA A 201 0.17 60.07 38.07
C ALA A 201 0.56 60.16 39.55
N ALA A 202 1.77 59.75 39.93
CA ALA A 202 2.28 59.85 41.29
C ALA A 202 2.54 61.34 41.70
N THR A 203 3.04 62.16 40.76
CA THR A 203 3.27 63.60 41.05
C THR A 203 1.97 64.37 41.15
N PHE A 204 0.92 63.98 40.41
CA PHE A 204 -0.39 64.62 40.54
C PHE A 204 -1.08 64.30 41.87
N ASN A 205 -0.85 63.12 42.47
CA ASN A 205 -1.42 62.74 43.76
C ASN A 205 -0.70 63.39 44.95
N LEU A 206 0.50 63.92 44.78
CA LEU A 206 1.24 64.66 45.84
C LEU A 206 0.82 66.11 45.98
N GLY A 207 -0.06 66.63 45.09
CA GLY A 207 -0.52 68.01 45.07
C GLY A 207 -1.74 68.32 45.95
N GLU A 208 -2.44 67.31 46.48
CA GLU A 208 -3.55 67.50 47.41
C GLU A 208 -3.09 67.26 48.86
N LEU A 209 -2.56 68.29 49.45
CA LEU A 209 -2.40 68.33 50.91
C LEU A 209 -3.76 68.53 51.55
N PRO A 210 -4.19 67.76 52.56
CA PRO A 210 -5.45 68.01 53.27
C PRO A 210 -5.39 69.35 54.01
N ALA A 211 -6.40 70.21 53.78
CA ALA A 211 -6.58 71.46 54.49
C ALA A 211 -6.71 71.14 56.00
N ILE A 212 -5.78 71.64 56.79
CA ILE A 212 -5.86 71.61 58.26
C ILE A 212 -6.87 72.75 58.63
N ASN A 213 -8.07 72.37 59.09
CA ASN A 213 -9.00 73.28 59.75
C ASN A 213 -8.51 73.55 61.17
N LEU A 214 -8.17 74.80 61.48
CA LEU A 214 -8.04 75.36 62.81
C LEU A 214 -9.38 75.63 63.42
#